data_4a25353497611447aa76359202d5fce6
#
_entry.id   4a25353497611447aa76359202d5fce6
#
_cell.length_a   1.000
_cell.length_b   1.000
_cell.length_c   1.000
_cell.angle_alpha   90.00
_cell.angle_beta   90.00
_cell.angle_gamma   90.00
#
_symmetry.space_group_name_H-M   'P 1'
#
loop_
_entity.id
_entity.type
_entity.pdbx_description
1 polymer ?
#
loop_
_entity_poly.entity_id
_entity_poly.type
_entity_poly.pdbx_seq_one_letter_code
_entity_poly.pdbx_strand_id
1 'polypeptide(L)'
;MKEGYRLLGDFIRQVDVRNTDGKEENLLGVSVQKVFIPSIANTVGTDFTKYKVVKRGQFTYIPDTSRRGDKIGIALLMDYDEGLVSNIYTVFEVKDENELLPEYLMLWFSRPEFDRYARFKSHGSVREIMDWDEMCKVELPVPSIDKQRSIVKAYRTITERIELKRRINDNLAA
;
A
#
# COMPACT_ATOMS: atom_id res chain seq x y z
N MET A 1 10.57 -22.07 5.96
CA MET A 1 10.78 -20.63 6.23
C MET A 1 12.27 -20.34 6.16
N LYS A 2 12.69 -19.29 5.45
CA LYS A 2 14.10 -18.91 5.41
C LYS A 2 14.52 -18.36 6.78
N GLU A 3 15.77 -18.59 7.19
CA GLU A 3 16.29 -18.01 8.43
C GLU A 3 16.16 -16.49 8.43
N GLY A 4 15.65 -15.90 9.51
CA GLY A 4 15.38 -14.46 9.64
C GLY A 4 14.10 -13.95 8.94
N TYR A 5 13.31 -14.83 8.31
CA TYR A 5 12.01 -14.47 7.73
C TYR A 5 10.88 -14.80 8.70
N ARG A 6 9.87 -13.93 8.73
CA ARG A 6 8.66 -14.09 9.54
C ARG A 6 7.42 -13.90 8.69
N LEU A 7 6.28 -14.41 9.13
CA LEU A 7 5.01 -14.23 8.45
C LEU A 7 4.49 -12.81 8.65
N LEU A 8 4.05 -12.17 7.57
CA LEU A 8 3.52 -10.82 7.62
C LEU A 8 2.30 -10.70 8.53
N GLY A 9 1.45 -11.73 8.57
CA GLY A 9 0.24 -11.76 9.43
C GLY A 9 0.51 -11.60 10.93
N ASP A 10 1.75 -11.91 11.39
CA ASP A 10 2.14 -11.66 12.78
C ASP A 10 2.14 -10.16 13.11
N PHE A 11 2.43 -9.31 12.12
CA PHE A 11 2.71 -7.88 12.29
C PHE A 11 1.59 -6.96 11.82
N ILE A 12 0.63 -7.43 11.05
CA ILE A 12 -0.42 -6.60 10.46
C ILE A 12 -1.81 -7.00 10.94
N ARG A 13 -2.74 -6.07 10.88
CA ARG A 13 -4.16 -6.31 11.11
C ARG A 13 -5.02 -5.51 10.12
N GLN A 14 -6.17 -6.06 9.75
CA GLN A 14 -7.16 -5.32 8.96
C GLN A 14 -7.79 -4.20 9.77
N VAL A 15 -8.17 -3.15 9.02
CA VAL A 15 -8.96 -2.02 9.52
C VAL A 15 -10.20 -1.90 8.63
N ASP A 16 -11.39 -1.79 9.23
CA ASP A 16 -12.65 -1.62 8.51
C ASP A 16 -13.48 -0.50 9.13
N VAL A 17 -12.98 0.73 9.01
CA VAL A 17 -13.70 1.94 9.44
C VAL A 17 -14.48 2.46 8.25
N ARG A 18 -15.79 2.69 8.41
CA ARG A 18 -16.68 3.20 7.37
C ARG A 18 -16.95 4.69 7.58
N ASN A 19 -17.16 5.40 6.48
CA ASN A 19 -17.52 6.82 6.47
C ASN A 19 -19.02 7.02 6.81
N THR A 20 -19.48 6.43 7.90
CA THR A 20 -20.91 6.36 8.24
C THR A 20 -21.55 7.73 8.49
N ASP A 21 -20.77 8.73 8.87
CA ASP A 21 -21.22 10.11 9.08
C ASP A 21 -21.11 10.99 7.82
N GLY A 22 -20.54 10.44 6.74
CA GLY A 22 -20.43 11.11 5.44
C GLY A 22 -19.51 12.33 5.42
N LYS A 23 -18.65 12.52 6.43
CA LYS A 23 -17.82 13.74 6.56
C LYS A 23 -16.57 13.74 5.69
N GLU A 24 -15.97 12.56 5.48
CA GLU A 24 -14.78 12.47 4.64
C GLU A 24 -15.20 12.44 3.16
N GLU A 25 -14.59 13.29 2.36
CA GLU A 25 -14.89 13.43 0.92
C GLU A 25 -13.65 13.23 0.03
N ASN A 26 -12.45 13.12 0.61
CA ASN A 26 -11.21 12.95 -0.12
C ASN A 26 -11.10 11.53 -0.70
N LEU A 27 -11.68 11.32 -1.87
CA LEU A 27 -11.72 10.01 -2.52
C LEU A 27 -10.40 9.69 -3.20
N LEU A 28 -9.78 8.61 -2.76
CA LEU A 28 -8.48 8.12 -3.21
C LEU A 28 -8.60 6.80 -3.99
N GLY A 29 -7.80 6.70 -5.02
CA GLY A 29 -7.49 5.45 -5.71
C GLY A 29 -6.11 4.95 -5.34
N VAL A 30 -5.84 3.67 -5.62
CA VAL A 30 -4.50 3.07 -5.46
C VAL A 30 -3.98 2.68 -6.84
N SER A 31 -2.81 3.20 -7.20
CA SER A 31 -2.20 2.94 -8.50
C SER A 31 -1.28 1.71 -8.47
N VAL A 32 -0.96 1.19 -9.66
CA VAL A 32 0.06 0.14 -9.84
C VAL A 32 1.49 0.64 -9.62
N GLN A 33 1.69 1.96 -9.54
CA GLN A 33 2.94 2.59 -9.07
C GLN A 33 3.06 2.57 -7.54
N LYS A 34 2.07 1.98 -6.86
CA LYS A 34 2.05 1.79 -5.40
C LYS A 34 1.99 3.10 -4.61
N VAL A 35 1.23 4.03 -5.14
CA VAL A 35 0.93 5.33 -4.51
C VAL A 35 -0.57 5.60 -4.52
N PHE A 36 -1.03 6.38 -3.56
CA PHE A 36 -2.37 6.93 -3.63
C PHE A 36 -2.44 8.02 -4.70
N ILE A 37 -3.57 8.07 -5.38
CA ILE A 37 -3.88 9.08 -6.39
C ILE A 37 -5.31 9.60 -6.14
N PRO A 38 -5.63 10.84 -6.49
CA PRO A 38 -7.02 11.28 -6.52
C PRO A 38 -7.85 10.33 -7.39
N SER A 39 -9.02 9.95 -6.91
CA SER A 39 -9.87 9.04 -7.69
C SER A 39 -10.41 9.75 -8.93
N ILE A 40 -10.32 9.07 -10.06
CA ILE A 40 -10.92 9.52 -11.34
C ILE A 40 -12.32 8.93 -11.57
N ALA A 41 -12.86 8.20 -10.59
CA ALA A 41 -14.18 7.59 -10.71
C ALA A 41 -15.28 8.65 -10.80
N ASN A 42 -16.30 8.38 -11.63
CA ASN A 42 -17.50 9.20 -11.61
C ASN A 42 -18.23 8.99 -10.28
N THR A 43 -18.35 10.04 -9.50
CA THR A 43 -18.91 10.02 -8.14
C THR A 43 -20.37 10.48 -8.09
N VAL A 44 -20.97 10.86 -9.22
CA VAL A 44 -22.37 11.32 -9.27
C VAL A 44 -23.30 10.22 -8.79
N GLY A 45 -24.05 10.48 -7.72
CA GLY A 45 -24.98 9.52 -7.12
C GLY A 45 -24.31 8.41 -6.30
N THR A 46 -23.03 8.53 -5.98
CA THR A 46 -22.31 7.56 -5.16
C THR A 46 -22.60 7.79 -3.68
N ASP A 47 -22.97 6.72 -2.98
CA ASP A 47 -23.15 6.73 -1.53
C ASP A 47 -21.78 6.49 -0.84
N PHE A 48 -21.13 7.57 -0.41
CA PHE A 48 -19.83 7.54 0.26
C PHE A 48 -19.87 6.96 1.67
N THR A 49 -21.05 6.79 2.28
CA THR A 49 -21.17 6.19 3.63
C THR A 49 -20.72 4.73 3.65
N LYS A 50 -20.73 4.06 2.49
CA LYS A 50 -20.26 2.68 2.33
C LYS A 50 -18.75 2.54 2.12
N TYR A 51 -18.07 3.65 1.86
CA TYR A 51 -16.63 3.64 1.61
C TYR A 51 -15.85 3.46 2.91
N LYS A 52 -14.62 2.99 2.78
CA LYS A 52 -13.71 2.84 3.93
C LYS A 52 -12.88 4.08 4.11
N VAL A 53 -12.69 4.47 5.36
CA VAL A 53 -11.73 5.51 5.74
C VAL A 53 -10.36 4.85 5.89
N VAL A 54 -9.36 5.43 5.26
CA VAL A 54 -7.94 5.10 5.44
C VAL A 54 -7.25 6.29 6.07
N LYS A 55 -6.39 6.05 7.07
CA LYS A 55 -5.65 7.08 7.81
C LYS A 55 -4.16 7.03 7.51
N ARG A 56 -3.47 8.13 7.79
CA ARG A 56 -2.01 8.20 7.71
C ARG A 56 -1.36 7.02 8.44
N GLY A 57 -0.36 6.40 7.81
CA GLY A 57 0.31 5.21 8.33
C GLY A 57 -0.40 3.88 8.00
N GLN A 58 -1.59 3.93 7.43
CA GLN A 58 -2.32 2.74 6.99
C GLN A 58 -2.07 2.42 5.51
N PHE A 59 -2.20 1.15 5.19
CA PHE A 59 -2.10 0.63 3.84
C PHE A 59 -3.48 0.37 3.25
N THR A 60 -3.55 0.49 1.94
CA THR A 60 -4.69 -0.01 1.17
C THR A 60 -4.18 -0.85 0.01
N TYR A 61 -4.75 -2.04 -0.19
CA TYR A 61 -4.50 -2.80 -1.41
C TYR A 61 -5.80 -3.23 -2.10
N ILE A 62 -5.68 -3.48 -3.39
CA ILE A 62 -6.77 -3.93 -4.24
C ILE A 62 -6.61 -5.44 -4.43
N PRO A 63 -7.52 -6.26 -3.86
CA PRO A 63 -7.41 -7.71 -3.94
C PRO A 63 -7.43 -8.26 -5.38
N ASP A 64 -8.20 -7.63 -6.27
CA ASP A 64 -8.30 -8.05 -7.68
C ASP A 64 -6.99 -7.76 -8.42
N THR A 65 -6.29 -8.81 -8.86
CA THR A 65 -5.04 -8.74 -9.63
C THR A 65 -5.25 -8.97 -11.12
N SER A 66 -6.41 -9.45 -11.55
CA SER A 66 -6.66 -9.94 -12.91
C SER A 66 -6.62 -8.87 -14.02
N ARG A 67 -6.87 -7.61 -13.68
CA ARG A 67 -7.03 -6.51 -14.64
C ARG A 67 -5.89 -5.48 -14.60
N ARG A 68 -4.83 -5.74 -13.86
CA ARG A 68 -3.77 -4.75 -13.58
C ARG A 68 -2.41 -5.11 -14.13
N GLY A 69 -2.37 -6.10 -15.04
CA GLY A 69 -1.13 -6.69 -15.52
C GLY A 69 -0.46 -7.48 -14.39
N ASP A 70 0.88 -7.41 -14.33
CA ASP A 70 1.67 -8.19 -13.39
C ASP A 70 1.92 -7.48 -12.04
N LYS A 71 1.09 -6.46 -11.70
CA LYS A 71 1.31 -5.62 -10.51
C LYS A 71 0.07 -5.54 -9.63
N ILE A 72 0.25 -5.73 -8.33
CA ILE A 72 -0.79 -5.47 -7.34
C ILE A 72 -0.84 -3.98 -6.99
N GLY A 73 -2.04 -3.41 -6.94
CA GLY A 73 -2.26 -2.06 -6.41
C GLY A 73 -2.21 -2.10 -4.90
N ILE A 74 -1.16 -1.54 -4.30
CA ILE A 74 -0.99 -1.38 -2.85
C ILE A 74 -0.28 -0.07 -2.57
N ALA A 75 -0.68 0.67 -1.53
CA ALA A 75 -0.05 1.93 -1.16
C ALA A 75 -0.12 2.16 0.35
N LEU A 76 0.83 2.94 0.87
CA LEU A 76 0.87 3.46 2.24
C LEU A 76 0.46 4.93 2.20
N LEU A 77 -0.52 5.32 3.02
CA LEU A 77 -0.98 6.72 3.10
C LEU A 77 -0.03 7.55 3.97
N MET A 78 0.64 8.52 3.32
CA MET A 78 1.55 9.46 4.00
C MET A 78 1.26 10.93 3.68
N ASP A 79 0.57 11.20 2.56
CA ASP A 79 0.38 12.57 2.05
C ASP A 79 -0.86 13.26 2.64
N TYR A 80 -1.81 12.50 3.17
CA TYR A 80 -3.05 12.99 3.77
C TYR A 80 -3.19 12.42 5.19
N ASP A 81 -3.94 13.10 6.04
CA ASP A 81 -4.26 12.59 7.38
C ASP A 81 -5.28 11.45 7.30
N GLU A 82 -6.27 11.61 6.41
CA GLU A 82 -7.22 10.56 6.07
C GLU A 82 -7.78 10.73 4.65
N GLY A 83 -8.46 9.71 4.16
CA GLY A 83 -9.15 9.73 2.89
C GLY A 83 -10.07 8.53 2.73
N LEU A 84 -10.87 8.53 1.67
CA LEU A 84 -11.80 7.45 1.33
C LEU A 84 -11.22 6.53 0.28
N VAL A 85 -11.47 5.25 0.46
CA VAL A 85 -11.20 4.22 -0.57
C VAL A 85 -12.41 3.34 -0.79
N SER A 86 -12.48 2.72 -1.95
CA SER A 86 -13.58 1.81 -2.29
C SER A 86 -13.79 0.74 -1.21
N ASN A 87 -15.05 0.39 -0.96
CA ASN A 87 -15.43 -0.66 -0.02
C ASN A 87 -14.86 -2.05 -0.36
N ILE A 88 -14.50 -2.30 -1.61
CA ILE A 88 -13.88 -3.55 -2.06
C ILE A 88 -12.37 -3.61 -1.81
N TYR A 89 -11.73 -2.49 -1.45
CA TYR A 89 -10.32 -2.47 -1.11
C TYR A 89 -10.11 -2.94 0.33
N THR A 90 -8.96 -3.51 0.60
CA THR A 90 -8.58 -3.91 1.95
C THR A 90 -7.67 -2.85 2.56
N VAL A 91 -8.10 -2.30 3.70
CA VAL A 91 -7.29 -1.41 4.52
C VAL A 91 -6.67 -2.21 5.65
N PHE A 92 -5.41 -1.97 5.95
CA PHE A 92 -4.69 -2.62 7.05
C PHE A 92 -3.59 -1.73 7.60
N GLU A 93 -3.11 -2.06 8.78
CA GLU A 93 -2.03 -1.34 9.44
C GLU A 93 -1.04 -2.29 10.10
N VAL A 94 0.13 -1.80 10.43
CA VAL A 94 1.09 -2.49 11.29
C VAL A 94 0.59 -2.45 12.74
N LYS A 95 0.71 -3.58 13.47
CA LYS A 95 0.26 -3.71 14.86
C LYS A 95 1.15 -2.94 15.84
N ASP A 96 2.48 -2.98 15.62
CA ASP A 96 3.49 -2.33 16.44
C ASP A 96 4.64 -1.82 15.57
N GLU A 97 4.77 -0.51 15.46
CA GLU A 97 5.84 0.15 14.69
C GLU A 97 7.23 0.03 15.35
N ASN A 98 7.32 -0.46 16.59
CA ASN A 98 8.60 -0.81 17.20
C ASN A 98 9.13 -2.17 16.73
N GLU A 99 8.29 -3.00 16.12
CA GLU A 99 8.69 -4.27 15.50
C GLU A 99 8.84 -4.16 13.99
N LEU A 100 7.90 -3.49 13.31
CA LEU A 100 7.89 -3.35 11.86
C LEU A 100 7.47 -1.92 11.46
N LEU A 101 8.34 -1.19 10.78
CA LEU A 101 8.02 0.14 10.25
C LEU A 101 7.13 0.05 9.02
N PRO A 102 6.05 0.84 8.92
CA PRO A 102 5.22 0.91 7.71
C PRO A 102 6.01 1.24 6.45
N GLU A 103 6.94 2.20 6.50
CA GLU A 103 7.76 2.58 5.35
C GLU A 103 8.71 1.46 4.93
N TYR A 104 9.27 0.69 5.88
CA TYR A 104 10.09 -0.48 5.56
C TYR A 104 9.25 -1.56 4.88
N LEU A 105 8.03 -1.82 5.37
CA LEU A 105 7.10 -2.75 4.76
C LEU A 105 6.70 -2.28 3.35
N MET A 106 6.49 -0.97 3.13
CA MET A 106 6.19 -0.43 1.81
C MET A 106 7.34 -0.65 0.81
N LEU A 107 8.61 -0.56 1.26
CA LEU A 107 9.77 -0.91 0.42
C LEU A 107 9.75 -2.38 0.00
N TRP A 108 9.33 -3.28 0.90
CA TRP A 108 9.15 -4.69 0.57
C TRP A 108 8.09 -4.90 -0.51
N PHE A 109 6.93 -4.26 -0.36
CA PHE A 109 5.84 -4.32 -1.33
C PHE A 109 6.20 -3.70 -2.68
N SER A 110 7.12 -2.74 -2.71
CA SER A 110 7.55 -2.07 -3.95
C SER A 110 8.43 -2.93 -4.84
N ARG A 111 8.86 -4.10 -4.38
CA ARG A 111 9.73 -5.00 -5.13
C ARG A 111 8.97 -5.77 -6.21
N PRO A 112 9.56 -5.97 -7.41
CA PRO A 112 8.96 -6.81 -8.44
C PRO A 112 8.70 -8.27 -7.99
N GLU A 113 9.49 -8.77 -7.01
CA GLU A 113 9.29 -10.09 -6.42
C GLU A 113 7.95 -10.20 -5.71
N PHE A 114 7.51 -9.13 -5.04
CA PHE A 114 6.21 -9.12 -4.38
C PHE A 114 5.07 -9.12 -5.41
N ASP A 115 5.19 -8.39 -6.51
CA ASP A 115 4.21 -8.43 -7.59
C ASP A 115 4.07 -9.85 -8.19
N ARG A 116 5.20 -10.52 -8.45
CA ARG A 116 5.19 -11.92 -8.91
C ARG A 116 4.57 -12.87 -7.89
N TYR A 117 4.88 -12.70 -6.61
CA TYR A 117 4.27 -13.47 -5.53
C TYR A 117 2.76 -13.26 -5.49
N ALA A 118 2.29 -12.01 -5.48
CA ALA A 118 0.88 -11.68 -5.46
C ALA A 118 0.14 -12.28 -6.66
N ARG A 119 0.72 -12.20 -7.86
CA ARG A 119 0.16 -12.82 -9.07
C ARG A 119 0.08 -14.34 -8.96
N PHE A 120 1.13 -14.99 -8.50
CA PHE A 120 1.18 -16.45 -8.33
C PHE A 120 0.19 -16.97 -7.27
N LYS A 121 -0.04 -16.19 -6.21
CA LYS A 121 -0.92 -16.53 -5.09
C LYS A 121 -2.37 -16.12 -5.31
N SER A 122 -2.67 -15.37 -6.35
CA SER A 122 -4.02 -14.97 -6.68
C SER A 122 -4.82 -16.15 -7.27
N HIS A 123 -6.04 -16.33 -6.80
CA HIS A 123 -6.93 -17.42 -7.18
C HIS A 123 -8.28 -16.89 -7.66
N GLY A 124 -8.96 -17.67 -8.48
CA GLY A 124 -10.33 -17.40 -8.96
C GLY A 124 -10.51 -17.68 -10.45
N SER A 125 -11.66 -18.20 -10.83
CA SER A 125 -12.00 -18.56 -12.22
C SER A 125 -12.46 -17.36 -13.07
N VAL A 126 -13.03 -16.33 -12.43
CA VAL A 126 -13.56 -15.13 -13.08
C VAL A 126 -12.70 -13.90 -12.79
N ARG A 127 -12.20 -13.81 -11.57
CA ARG A 127 -11.25 -12.78 -11.11
C ARG A 127 -10.20 -13.44 -10.24
N GLU A 128 -8.96 -13.18 -10.53
CA GLU A 128 -7.86 -13.60 -9.69
C GLU A 128 -7.74 -12.64 -8.52
N ILE A 129 -7.82 -13.16 -7.30
CA ILE A 129 -7.84 -12.38 -6.07
C ILE A 129 -6.70 -12.86 -5.17
N MET A 130 -5.89 -11.94 -4.71
CA MET A 130 -5.00 -12.14 -3.56
C MET A 130 -5.78 -11.76 -2.30
N ASP A 131 -6.29 -12.76 -1.60
CA ASP A 131 -7.07 -12.54 -0.39
C ASP A 131 -6.19 -12.17 0.82
N TRP A 132 -6.85 -11.85 1.94
CA TRP A 132 -6.16 -11.45 3.16
C TRP A 132 -5.32 -12.57 3.78
N ASP A 133 -5.80 -13.80 3.69
CA ASP A 133 -5.08 -14.94 4.25
C ASP A 133 -3.78 -15.20 3.49
N GLU A 134 -3.78 -15.03 2.16
CA GLU A 134 -2.55 -15.09 1.38
C GLU A 134 -1.62 -13.90 1.66
N MET A 135 -2.16 -12.70 1.91
CA MET A 135 -1.36 -11.56 2.36
C MET A 135 -0.67 -11.87 3.70
N CYS A 136 -1.37 -12.48 4.65
CA CYS A 136 -0.81 -12.87 5.95
C CYS A 136 0.30 -13.93 5.84
N LYS A 137 0.28 -14.76 4.81
CA LYS A 137 1.31 -15.80 4.56
C LYS A 137 2.58 -15.28 3.86
N VAL A 138 2.62 -14.01 3.49
CA VAL A 138 3.84 -13.40 2.93
C VAL A 138 4.98 -13.55 3.93
N GLU A 139 6.09 -14.13 3.48
CA GLU A 139 7.32 -14.20 4.27
C GLU A 139 8.23 -13.01 3.94
N LEU A 140 8.68 -12.28 4.97
CA LEU A 140 9.59 -11.16 4.80
C LEU A 140 10.68 -11.15 5.88
N PRO A 141 11.87 -10.59 5.59
CA PRO A 141 12.87 -10.38 6.61
C PRO A 141 12.44 -9.24 7.54
N VAL A 142 12.52 -9.45 8.84
CA VAL A 142 12.22 -8.44 9.85
C VAL A 142 13.48 -8.22 10.69
N PRO A 143 14.42 -7.38 10.22
CA PRO A 143 15.62 -7.04 10.99
C PRO A 143 15.26 -6.12 12.16
N SER A 144 16.26 -5.82 13.01
CA SER A 144 16.06 -4.88 14.12
C SER A 144 15.48 -3.55 13.63
N ILE A 145 14.71 -2.88 14.47
CA ILE A 145 14.05 -1.61 14.15
C ILE A 145 15.05 -0.53 13.70
N ASP A 146 16.24 -0.50 14.29
CA ASP A 146 17.30 0.44 13.91
C ASP A 146 17.84 0.16 12.50
N LYS A 147 17.91 -1.12 12.13
CA LYS A 147 18.29 -1.51 10.77
C LYS A 147 17.20 -1.12 9.77
N GLN A 148 15.91 -1.31 10.11
CA GLN A 148 14.80 -0.87 9.29
C GLN A 148 14.83 0.65 9.08
N ARG A 149 15.01 1.44 10.17
CA ARG A 149 15.16 2.91 10.10
C ARG A 149 16.30 3.33 9.18
N SER A 150 17.44 2.64 9.30
CA SER A 150 18.62 2.92 8.45
C SER A 150 18.33 2.66 6.97
N ILE A 151 17.63 1.56 6.65
CA ILE A 151 17.22 1.22 5.27
C ILE A 151 16.25 2.28 4.72
N VAL A 152 15.21 2.63 5.48
CA VAL A 152 14.23 3.64 5.06
C VAL A 152 14.91 5.00 4.83
N LYS A 153 15.81 5.42 5.74
CA LYS A 153 16.57 6.67 5.61
C LYS A 153 17.43 6.67 4.34
N ALA A 154 18.16 5.59 4.10
CA ALA A 154 19.00 5.48 2.90
C ALA A 154 18.18 5.56 1.60
N TYR A 155 17.06 4.84 1.55
CA TYR A 155 16.15 4.88 0.41
C TYR A 155 15.59 6.29 0.19
N ARG A 156 15.08 6.95 1.24
CA ARG A 156 14.54 8.31 1.17
C ARG A 156 15.59 9.29 0.66
N THR A 157 16.80 9.24 1.16
CA THR A 157 17.90 10.11 0.69
C THR A 157 18.17 9.95 -0.79
N ILE A 158 18.12 8.72 -1.32
CA ILE A 158 18.35 8.45 -2.75
C ILE A 158 17.19 9.00 -3.59
N THR A 159 15.95 8.73 -3.18
CA THR A 159 14.75 9.16 -3.93
C THR A 159 14.62 10.67 -3.95
N GLU A 160 14.87 11.36 -2.86
CA GLU A 160 14.88 12.83 -2.78
C GLU A 160 15.94 13.44 -3.70
N ARG A 161 17.13 12.84 -3.77
CA ARG A 161 18.19 13.27 -4.70
C ARG A 161 17.81 13.07 -6.15
N ILE A 162 17.18 11.95 -6.49
CA ILE A 162 16.69 11.69 -7.85
C ILE A 162 15.63 12.72 -8.23
N GLU A 163 14.70 13.01 -7.35
CA GLU A 163 13.64 13.98 -7.59
C GLU A 163 14.19 15.41 -7.74
N LEU A 164 15.13 15.80 -6.88
CA LEU A 164 15.81 17.08 -6.99
C LEU A 164 16.53 17.23 -8.35
N LYS A 165 17.27 16.19 -8.78
CA LYS A 165 17.95 16.21 -10.08
C LYS A 165 16.97 16.31 -11.26
N ARG A 166 15.83 15.63 -11.20
CA ARG A 166 14.77 15.74 -12.21
C ARG A 166 14.27 17.18 -12.31
N ARG A 167 13.89 17.80 -11.18
CA ARG A 167 13.46 19.21 -11.16
C ARG A 167 14.51 20.17 -11.72
N ILE A 168 15.79 19.96 -11.39
CA ILE A 168 16.88 20.76 -11.96
C ILE A 168 16.94 20.60 -13.48
N ASN A 169 16.90 19.38 -13.99
CA ASN A 169 16.95 19.13 -15.44
C ASN A 169 15.74 19.73 -16.15
N ASP A 170 14.54 19.62 -15.60
CA ASP A 170 13.33 20.20 -16.17
C ASP A 170 13.43 21.73 -16.24
N ASN A 171 13.98 22.37 -15.21
CA ASN A 171 14.20 23.83 -15.19
C ASN A 171 15.30 24.29 -16.16
N LEU A 172 16.27 23.42 -16.47
CA LEU A 172 17.33 23.75 -17.44
C LEU A 172 16.88 23.54 -18.90
N ALA A 173 15.82 22.76 -19.11
CA ALA A 173 15.27 22.48 -20.45
C ALA A 173 14.14 23.46 -20.85
N ALA A 174 13.68 24.30 -19.94
CA ALA A 174 12.65 25.33 -20.13
C ALA A 174 13.30 26.68 -20.52
#